data_e11e3fa9127b9352759f145bc5ff119f
#
_entry.id   e11e3fa9127b9352759f145bc5ff119f
#
_cell.length_a   1.000
_cell.length_b   1.000
_cell.length_c   1.000
_cell.angle_alpha   90.00
_cell.angle_beta   90.00
_cell.angle_gamma   90.00
#
_symmetry.space_group_name_H-M   'P 1'
#
loop_
_entity.id
_entity.type
_entity.pdbx_description
1 polymer ?
#
loop_
_entity_poly.entity_id
_entity_poly.type
_entity_poly.pdbx_seq_one_letter_code
_entity_poly.pdbx_strand_id
1 'polypeptide(L)'
;MEPLDIFKASGAILDGHFSLTSGRHSDRYLEKFNLLQWPEYTEKICELMADFGRKFSPQSVAGPTTGGVLLAYEVARQIGVRGLFCEKDMSGGRSVHRGFSFLRGEAVLVVDDLVSTGGSLVD
;
A
#
# COMPACT_ATOMS: atom_id res chain seq x y z
N MET A 1 10.61 16.10 4.93
CA MET A 1 11.43 14.90 5.19
C MET A 1 11.36 13.97 3.98
N GLU A 2 12.50 13.56 3.50
CA GLU A 2 12.56 12.68 2.35
C GLU A 2 12.12 11.25 2.72
N PRO A 3 11.55 10.47 1.78
CA PRO A 3 11.08 9.12 2.09
C PRO A 3 12.13 8.22 2.75
N LEU A 4 13.39 8.28 2.28
CA LEU A 4 14.43 7.45 2.87
C LEU A 4 14.67 7.78 4.35
N ASP A 5 14.60 9.06 4.70
CA ASP A 5 14.75 9.50 6.08
C ASP A 5 13.62 8.95 6.96
N ILE A 6 12.41 8.91 6.43
CA ILE A 6 11.26 8.34 7.14
C ILE A 6 11.46 6.86 7.40
N PHE A 7 11.92 6.12 6.39
CA PHE A 7 12.20 4.69 6.55
C PHE A 7 13.27 4.43 7.61
N LYS A 8 14.32 5.23 7.62
CA LYS A 8 15.39 5.09 8.63
C LYS A 8 14.90 5.46 10.02
N ALA A 9 14.18 6.57 10.15
CA ALA A 9 13.69 7.05 11.44
C ALA A 9 12.70 6.07 12.09
N SER A 10 11.89 5.39 11.28
CA SER A 10 10.90 4.43 11.79
C SER A 10 11.49 3.07 12.15
N GLY A 11 12.75 2.82 11.80
CA GLY A 11 13.37 1.51 12.01
C GLY A 11 12.94 0.47 10.98
N ALA A 12 12.38 0.91 9.85
CA ALA A 12 11.90 -0.02 8.82
C ALA A 12 13.03 -0.66 8.02
N ILE A 13 14.20 -0.01 7.97
CA ILE A 13 15.36 -0.57 7.27
C ILE A 13 16.20 -1.36 8.26
N LEU A 14 16.35 -2.64 7.98
CA LEU A 14 17.15 -3.56 8.81
C LEU A 14 18.41 -3.96 8.03
N ASP A 15 19.56 -3.87 8.68
CA ASP A 15 20.83 -4.32 8.11
C ASP A 15 21.10 -5.77 8.53
N GLY A 16 21.76 -6.50 7.62
CA GLY A 16 22.08 -7.91 7.86
C GLY A 16 22.09 -8.68 6.56
N HIS A 17 21.97 -9.99 6.66
CA HIS A 17 21.83 -10.85 5.49
C HIS A 17 20.44 -11.48 5.49
N PHE A 18 19.67 -11.19 4.45
CA PHE A 18 18.28 -11.63 4.36
C PHE A 18 18.02 -12.37 3.06
N SER A 19 17.29 -13.48 3.14
CA SER A 19 16.76 -14.19 1.99
C SER A 19 15.38 -13.67 1.67
N LEU A 20 15.19 -13.22 0.43
CA LEU A 20 13.92 -12.69 -0.04
C LEU A 20 13.04 -13.79 -0.60
N THR A 21 11.74 -13.56 -0.70
CA THR A 21 10.80 -14.54 -1.26
C THR A 21 11.10 -14.88 -2.71
N SER A 22 11.79 -14.01 -3.43
CA SER A 22 12.25 -14.26 -4.79
C SER A 22 13.47 -15.20 -4.87
N GLY A 23 14.03 -15.63 -3.73
CA GLY A 23 15.25 -16.41 -3.66
C GLY A 23 16.52 -15.59 -3.68
N ARG A 24 16.43 -14.29 -3.85
CA ARG A 24 17.59 -13.40 -3.81
C ARG A 24 17.97 -13.08 -2.37
N HIS A 25 19.18 -12.60 -2.21
CA HIS A 25 19.70 -12.18 -0.91
C HIS A 25 19.99 -10.69 -0.91
N SER A 26 19.84 -10.07 0.25
CA SER A 26 20.11 -8.65 0.43
C SER A 26 20.76 -8.41 1.79
N ASP A 27 21.61 -7.38 1.89
CA ASP A 27 22.17 -6.94 3.15
C ASP A 27 21.24 -5.99 3.91
N ARG A 28 20.12 -5.63 3.30
CA ARG A 28 19.07 -4.80 3.93
C ARG A 28 17.71 -5.42 3.72
N TYR A 29 16.86 -5.26 4.72
CA TYR A 29 15.47 -5.69 4.67
C TYR A 29 14.58 -4.53 5.10
N LEU A 30 13.55 -4.27 4.29
CA LEU A 30 12.58 -3.23 4.60
C LEU A 30 11.40 -3.85 5.34
N GLU A 31 11.32 -3.62 6.65
CA GLU A 31 10.19 -4.03 7.45
C GLU A 31 9.16 -2.93 7.47
N LYS A 32 8.23 -2.99 6.51
CA LYS A 32 7.25 -1.93 6.26
C LYS A 32 6.34 -1.64 7.46
N PHE A 33 6.03 -2.66 8.27
CA PHE A 33 5.14 -2.46 9.41
C PHE A 33 5.81 -1.69 10.54
N ASN A 34 7.14 -1.64 10.60
CA ASN A 34 7.82 -0.74 11.51
C ASN A 34 7.50 0.72 11.20
N LEU A 35 7.29 1.05 9.93
CA LEU A 35 6.89 2.39 9.52
C LEU A 35 5.38 2.58 9.64
N LEU A 36 4.61 1.63 9.12
CA LEU A 36 3.16 1.78 9.00
C LEU A 36 2.42 1.84 10.33
N GLN A 37 3.03 1.31 11.39
CA GLN A 37 2.43 1.41 12.72
C GLN A 37 2.37 2.85 13.24
N TRP A 38 3.17 3.75 12.68
CA TRP A 38 3.23 5.14 13.12
C TRP A 38 2.42 6.03 12.17
N PRO A 39 1.25 6.54 12.58
CA PRO A 39 0.42 7.36 11.69
C PRO A 39 1.16 8.56 11.10
N GLU A 40 2.05 9.18 11.86
CA GLU A 40 2.81 10.34 11.39
C GLU A 40 3.71 10.03 10.21
N TYR A 41 4.33 8.84 10.20
CA TYR A 41 5.18 8.42 9.07
C TYR A 41 4.32 7.94 7.89
N THR A 42 3.26 7.21 8.18
CA THR A 42 2.34 6.75 7.15
C THR A 42 1.71 7.93 6.41
N GLU A 43 1.33 8.97 7.16
CA GLU A 43 0.78 10.17 6.55
C GLU A 43 1.74 10.81 5.54
N LYS A 44 3.02 10.92 5.90
CA LYS A 44 4.02 11.54 5.02
C LYS A 44 4.27 10.73 3.76
N ILE A 45 4.36 9.42 3.87
CA ILE A 45 4.54 8.55 2.71
C ILE A 45 3.29 8.59 1.81
N CYS A 46 2.11 8.54 2.42
CA CYS A 46 0.87 8.55 1.66
C CYS A 46 0.58 9.91 1.00
N GLU A 47 1.19 10.98 1.50
CA GLU A 47 1.08 12.29 0.87
C GLU A 47 1.59 12.26 -0.58
N LEU A 48 2.69 11.57 -0.82
CA LEU A 48 3.23 11.39 -2.17
C LEU A 48 2.26 10.61 -3.07
N MET A 49 1.68 9.55 -2.53
CA MET A 49 0.71 8.73 -3.27
C MET A 49 -0.57 9.51 -3.55
N ALA A 50 -1.04 10.27 -2.57
CA ALA A 50 -2.24 11.08 -2.71
C ALA A 50 -2.06 12.18 -3.76
N ASP A 51 -0.93 12.85 -3.75
CA ASP A 51 -0.63 13.91 -4.73
C ASP A 51 -0.61 13.34 -6.15
N PHE A 52 0.00 12.18 -6.33
CA PHE A 52 -0.01 11.49 -7.61
C PHE A 52 -1.43 11.07 -8.00
N GLY A 53 -2.17 10.48 -7.08
CA GLY A 53 -3.49 9.94 -7.34
C GLY A 53 -4.53 11.02 -7.68
N ARG A 54 -4.41 12.21 -7.12
CA ARG A 54 -5.34 13.32 -7.40
C ARG A 54 -5.42 13.67 -8.89
N LYS A 55 -4.35 13.42 -9.62
CA LYS A 55 -4.32 13.69 -11.07
C LYS A 55 -5.37 12.90 -11.85
N PHE A 56 -5.83 11.79 -11.31
CA PHE A 56 -6.77 10.88 -11.97
C PHE A 56 -8.18 11.01 -11.43
N SER A 57 -8.43 11.91 -10.48
CA SER A 57 -9.73 12.14 -9.86
C SER A 57 -10.42 10.84 -9.41
N PRO A 58 -9.76 10.03 -8.56
CA PRO A 58 -10.33 8.76 -8.16
C PRO A 58 -11.57 8.95 -7.28
N GLN A 59 -12.50 8.02 -7.38
CA GLN A 59 -13.71 8.00 -6.57
C GLN A 59 -13.53 7.13 -5.31
N SER A 60 -12.50 6.29 -5.33
CA SER A 60 -12.14 5.47 -4.17
C SER A 60 -10.68 5.06 -4.27
N VAL A 61 -10.14 4.60 -3.15
CA VAL A 61 -8.78 4.06 -3.08
C VAL A 61 -8.86 2.66 -2.49
N ALA A 62 -8.22 1.71 -3.16
CA ALA A 62 -8.20 0.32 -2.71
C ALA A 62 -6.77 -0.17 -2.54
N GLY A 63 -6.57 -1.04 -1.58
CA GLY A 63 -5.28 -1.69 -1.38
C GLY A 63 -5.46 -3.16 -1.04
N PRO A 64 -4.54 -4.02 -1.46
CA PRO A 64 -4.61 -5.43 -1.13
C PRO A 64 -4.20 -5.67 0.32
N THR A 65 -4.79 -6.70 0.94
CA THR A 65 -4.32 -7.17 2.23
C THR A 65 -2.89 -7.69 2.10
N THR A 66 -2.00 -7.46 3.09
CA THR A 66 -2.29 -6.81 4.36
C THR A 66 -1.77 -5.39 4.41
N GLY A 67 -0.59 -5.11 3.86
CA GLY A 67 0.07 -3.81 3.97
C GLY A 67 -0.65 -2.70 3.23
N GLY A 68 -1.30 -3.03 2.13
CA GLY A 68 -2.04 -2.04 1.35
C GLY A 68 -3.28 -1.48 2.05
N VAL A 69 -3.76 -2.14 3.10
CA VAL A 69 -4.94 -1.69 3.84
C VAL A 69 -4.70 -0.32 4.50
N LEU A 70 -3.61 -0.22 5.24
CA LEU A 70 -3.27 1.03 5.93
C LEU A 70 -2.97 2.15 4.93
N LEU A 71 -2.24 1.84 3.87
CA LEU A 71 -1.89 2.81 2.84
C LEU A 71 -3.14 3.31 2.12
N ALA A 72 -4.03 2.40 1.72
CA ALA A 72 -5.25 2.77 1.01
C ALA A 72 -6.13 3.69 1.86
N TYR A 73 -6.29 3.36 3.13
CA TYR A 73 -7.12 4.17 4.02
C TYR A 73 -6.56 5.58 4.20
N GLU A 74 -5.26 5.69 4.43
CA GLU A 74 -4.64 7.01 4.61
C GLU A 74 -4.64 7.84 3.32
N VAL A 75 -4.37 7.22 2.17
CA VAL A 75 -4.43 7.92 0.89
C VAL A 75 -5.85 8.41 0.61
N ALA A 76 -6.84 7.57 0.88
CA ALA A 76 -8.25 7.93 0.71
C ALA A 76 -8.62 9.11 1.61
N ARG A 77 -8.17 9.10 2.86
CA ARG A 77 -8.41 10.20 3.79
C ARG A 77 -7.86 11.51 3.26
N GLN A 78 -6.64 11.49 2.73
CA GLN A 78 -6.01 12.71 2.22
C GLN A 78 -6.69 13.23 0.95
N ILE A 79 -7.13 12.34 0.08
CA ILE A 79 -7.84 12.74 -1.15
C ILE A 79 -9.28 13.15 -0.83
N GLY A 80 -9.88 12.58 0.20
CA GLY A 80 -11.26 12.87 0.58
C GLY A 80 -12.27 11.95 -0.10
N VAL A 81 -11.88 10.71 -0.36
CA VAL A 81 -12.75 9.68 -0.95
C VAL A 81 -12.78 8.46 -0.03
N ARG A 82 -13.61 7.48 -0.38
CA ARG A 82 -13.69 6.27 0.43
C ARG A 82 -12.48 5.37 0.22
N GLY A 83 -12.05 4.69 1.29
CA GLY A 83 -10.97 3.73 1.26
C GLY A 83 -11.48 2.32 1.52
N LEU A 84 -10.95 1.34 0.80
CA LEU A 84 -11.35 -0.04 0.96
C LEU A 84 -10.17 -0.97 0.71
N PHE A 85 -10.37 -2.25 0.94
CA PHE A 85 -9.31 -3.22 0.72
C PHE A 85 -9.84 -4.43 -0.05
N CYS A 86 -8.91 -5.08 -0.76
CA CYS A 86 -9.18 -6.28 -1.52
C CYS A 86 -8.56 -7.47 -0.81
N GLU A 87 -9.31 -8.55 -0.70
CA GLU A 87 -8.86 -9.77 -0.07
C GLU A 87 -8.60 -10.83 -1.13
N LYS A 88 -7.67 -11.72 -0.82
CA LYS A 88 -7.39 -12.86 -1.67
C LYS A 88 -8.58 -13.82 -1.63
N ASP A 89 -9.12 -14.16 -2.78
CA ASP A 89 -10.24 -15.10 -2.84
C ASP A 89 -9.76 -16.52 -3.09
N MET A 90 -10.71 -17.46 -3.10
CA MET A 90 -10.40 -18.89 -3.23
C MET A 90 -9.87 -19.27 -4.61
N SER A 91 -10.11 -18.46 -5.62
CA SER A 91 -9.61 -18.69 -6.97
C SER A 91 -8.19 -18.16 -7.19
N GLY A 92 -7.61 -17.49 -6.18
CA GLY A 92 -6.28 -16.93 -6.25
C GLY A 92 -6.24 -15.47 -6.66
N GLY A 93 -7.33 -14.90 -7.15
CA GLY A 93 -7.45 -13.48 -7.45
C GLY A 93 -7.79 -12.68 -6.20
N ARG A 94 -8.05 -11.41 -6.39
CA ARG A 94 -8.46 -10.52 -5.30
C ARG A 94 -9.78 -9.86 -5.62
N SER A 95 -10.61 -9.74 -4.60
CA SER A 95 -11.92 -9.13 -4.74
C SER A 95 -12.28 -8.35 -3.47
N VAL A 96 -13.30 -7.50 -3.58
CA VAL A 96 -13.79 -6.74 -2.44
C VAL A 96 -14.91 -7.52 -1.76
N HIS A 97 -14.91 -7.47 -0.43
CA HIS A 97 -15.87 -8.16 0.42
C HIS A 97 -16.33 -7.22 1.53
N ARG A 98 -17.03 -7.77 2.52
CA ARG A 98 -17.36 -7.09 3.79
C ARG A 98 -18.19 -5.82 3.62
N GLY A 99 -19.05 -5.78 2.64
CA GLY A 99 -19.85 -4.60 2.36
C GLY A 99 -19.21 -3.59 1.44
N PHE A 100 -17.96 -3.80 1.06
CA PHE A 100 -17.34 -2.99 0.01
C PHE A 100 -17.86 -3.43 -1.35
N SER A 101 -18.12 -2.47 -2.22
CA SER A 101 -18.47 -2.75 -3.60
C SER A 101 -18.08 -1.58 -4.48
N PHE A 102 -17.91 -1.86 -5.76
CA PHE A 102 -17.63 -0.84 -6.77
C PHE A 102 -18.84 -0.63 -7.65
N LEU A 103 -19.06 0.62 -8.02
CA LEU A 103 -20.01 0.93 -9.08
C LEU A 103 -19.33 0.68 -10.43
N ARG A 104 -20.13 0.29 -11.40
CA ARG A 104 -19.61 0.08 -12.76
C ARG A 104 -19.06 1.39 -13.31
N GLY A 105 -17.81 1.36 -13.78
CA GLY A 105 -17.14 2.55 -14.29
C GLY A 105 -16.52 3.43 -13.22
N GLU A 106 -16.56 3.01 -11.95
CA GLU A 106 -15.93 3.77 -10.87
C GLU A 106 -14.41 3.85 -11.06
N ALA A 107 -13.85 5.06 -10.91
CA ALA A 107 -12.41 5.26 -10.97
C ALA A 107 -11.79 4.90 -9.62
N VAL A 108 -10.97 3.87 -9.60
CA VAL A 108 -10.35 3.35 -8.37
C VAL A 108 -8.84 3.50 -8.46
N LEU A 109 -8.26 4.17 -7.47
CA LEU A 109 -6.81 4.22 -7.31
C LEU A 109 -6.38 3.02 -6.48
N VAL A 110 -5.47 2.22 -7.02
CA VAL A 110 -4.94 1.06 -6.31
C VAL A 110 -3.56 1.39 -5.77
N VAL A 111 -3.36 1.17 -4.48
CA VAL A 111 -2.07 1.38 -3.83
C VAL A 111 -1.60 0.08 -3.17
N ASP A 112 -0.30 -0.12 -3.15
CA ASP A 112 0.31 -1.28 -2.51
C ASP A 112 1.62 -0.87 -1.87
N ASP A 113 2.07 -1.66 -0.92
CA ASP A 113 3.29 -1.41 -0.17
C ASP A 113 4.53 -2.03 -0.82
N LEU A 114 4.34 -3.03 -1.68
CA LEU A 114 5.42 -3.75 -2.32
C LEU A 114 4.93 -4.36 -3.64
N VAL A 115 5.71 -4.14 -4.69
CA VAL A 115 5.46 -4.77 -5.99
C VAL A 115 6.73 -5.53 -6.39
N SER A 116 6.68 -6.87 -6.38
CA SER A 116 7.78 -7.70 -6.84
C SER A 116 7.51 -8.32 -8.21
N THR A 117 6.29 -8.80 -8.42
CA THR A 117 5.88 -9.40 -9.68
C THR A 117 4.71 -8.69 -10.33
N GLY A 118 4.05 -7.80 -9.59
CA GLY A 118 2.86 -7.11 -10.05
C GLY A 118 1.57 -7.93 -9.92
N GLY A 119 1.65 -9.15 -9.40
CA GLY A 119 0.49 -10.04 -9.33
C GLY A 119 -0.66 -9.50 -8.50
N SER A 120 -0.37 -8.78 -7.41
CA SER A 120 -1.40 -8.21 -6.56
C SER A 120 -2.09 -6.98 -7.17
N LEU A 121 -1.51 -6.42 -8.24
CA LEU A 121 -2.07 -5.23 -8.89
C LEU A 121 -2.90 -5.57 -10.12
N VAL A 122 -2.72 -6.73 -10.73
CA VAL A 122 -3.41 -7.10 -11.97
C VAL A 122 -4.61 -8.00 -11.73
N ASP A 123 -4.75 -8.54 -10.54
CA ASP A 123 -5.90 -9.34 -10.16
C ASP A 123 -6.99 -8.46 -9.55
#